data_4b9094457a1f173c496c70ec06b161bc
#
_entry.id   4b9094457a1f173c496c70ec06b161bc
#
_cell.length_a   1.000
_cell.length_b   1.000
_cell.length_c   1.000
_cell.angle_alpha   90.00
_cell.angle_beta   90.00
_cell.angle_gamma   90.00
#
_symmetry.space_group_name_H-M   'P 1'
#
loop_
_entity.id
_entity.type
_entity.pdbx_description
1 polymer ?
#
loop_
_entity_poly.entity_id
_entity_poly.type
_entity_poly.pdbx_seq_one_letter_code
_entity_poly.pdbx_strand_id
1 'polypeptide(L)'
;MLFRSNPDLAGHDGTSRVKLHFRALEKGGEVSAEKIVTVPSGVSAFDAASWNGIAIDSTCGGYGTCKKCKIQITDGSVEPSKLDFRAFSQEEIQQGWRLACMVRSTKDLAIDVPPLTTRPKAATVGVGRQIILRPAIQKRYVELVEPTLEDQRTDIVRLLDAIDDIEPTYSLDVLRELPK
;
A
#
# COMPACT_ATOMS: atom_id res chain seq x y z
N MET A 1 -9.20 7.79 -6.15
CA MET A 1 -8.80 6.64 -5.32
C MET A 1 -8.47 5.49 -6.26
N LEU A 2 -7.19 5.27 -6.58
CA LEU A 2 -6.77 4.19 -7.48
C LEU A 2 -6.75 2.89 -6.68
N PHE A 3 -7.64 1.98 -7.00
CA PHE A 3 -7.59 0.61 -6.50
C PHE A 3 -6.28 -0.03 -7.00
N ARG A 4 -5.33 -0.23 -6.10
CA ARG A 4 -4.17 -1.07 -6.40
C ARG A 4 -4.67 -2.52 -6.38
N SER A 5 -4.83 -3.10 -7.56
CA SER A 5 -5.15 -4.51 -7.71
C SER A 5 -4.05 -5.36 -7.05
N ASN A 6 -4.46 -6.32 -6.24
CA ASN A 6 -3.52 -7.29 -5.67
C ASN A 6 -2.88 -8.08 -6.81
N PRO A 7 -1.53 -8.11 -6.93
CA PRO A 7 -0.84 -8.80 -8.01
C PRO A 7 -1.08 -10.32 -8.03
N ASP A 8 -1.50 -10.91 -6.90
CA ASP A 8 -1.82 -12.34 -6.81
C ASP A 8 -3.13 -12.72 -7.51
N LEU A 9 -4.00 -11.75 -7.80
CA LEU A 9 -5.26 -11.96 -8.51
C LEU A 9 -5.12 -11.90 -10.05
N ALA A 10 -3.98 -11.44 -10.58
CA ALA A 10 -3.72 -11.31 -12.01
C ALA A 10 -3.23 -12.63 -12.67
N GLY A 11 -3.69 -13.79 -12.16
CA GLY A 11 -3.15 -15.10 -12.55
C GLY A 11 -3.48 -15.60 -13.95
N HIS A 12 -4.40 -14.96 -14.71
CA HIS A 12 -4.93 -15.51 -15.96
C HIS A 12 -5.05 -14.51 -17.13
N ASP A 13 -4.37 -13.37 -17.05
CA ASP A 13 -4.44 -12.33 -18.08
C ASP A 13 -3.47 -12.54 -19.26
N GLY A 14 -2.73 -13.65 -19.29
CA GLY A 14 -1.75 -13.94 -20.34
C GLY A 14 -0.48 -13.09 -20.28
N THR A 15 -0.31 -12.24 -19.28
CA THR A 15 0.90 -11.42 -19.13
C THR A 15 2.08 -12.28 -18.66
N SER A 16 3.25 -12.07 -19.27
CA SER A 16 4.49 -12.69 -18.80
C SER A 16 4.83 -12.18 -17.40
N ARG A 17 5.29 -13.06 -16.53
CA ARG A 17 5.69 -12.74 -15.16
C ARG A 17 7.20 -12.88 -15.02
N VAL A 18 7.77 -12.06 -14.16
CA VAL A 18 9.19 -12.07 -13.80
C VAL A 18 9.36 -12.21 -12.30
N LYS A 19 10.46 -12.84 -11.90
CA LYS A 19 10.84 -12.98 -10.49
C LYS A 19 11.85 -11.89 -10.15
N LEU A 20 11.55 -11.14 -9.11
CA LEU A 20 12.46 -10.16 -8.54
C LEU A 20 12.90 -10.65 -7.17
N HIS A 21 14.19 -10.91 -7.00
CA HIS A 21 14.77 -11.33 -5.74
C HIS A 21 15.35 -10.10 -5.04
N PHE A 22 14.66 -9.62 -4.04
CA PHE A 22 15.10 -8.50 -3.20
C PHE A 22 15.89 -8.99 -2.00
N ARG A 23 17.05 -8.37 -1.76
CA ARG A 23 17.87 -8.55 -0.57
C ARG A 23 17.99 -7.20 0.14
N ALA A 24 17.42 -7.07 1.32
CA ALA A 24 17.54 -5.87 2.13
C ALA A 24 18.87 -5.90 2.90
N LEU A 25 19.66 -4.86 2.75
CA LEU A 25 20.97 -4.74 3.38
C LEU A 25 20.90 -3.89 4.66
N GLU A 26 21.71 -4.24 5.65
CA GLU A 26 21.98 -3.40 6.82
C GLU A 26 23.19 -2.48 6.59
N LYS A 27 23.44 -1.54 7.52
CA LYS A 27 24.54 -0.57 7.42
C LYS A 27 25.94 -1.18 7.30
N GLY A 28 26.10 -2.47 7.59
CA GLY A 28 27.34 -3.23 7.43
C GLY A 28 27.46 -3.97 6.10
N GLY A 29 26.43 -3.91 5.24
CA GLY A 29 26.38 -4.69 3.99
C GLY A 29 25.88 -6.12 4.17
N GLU A 30 25.52 -6.51 5.39
CA GLU A 30 24.92 -7.82 5.66
C GLU A 30 23.47 -7.85 5.19
N VAL A 31 23.02 -9.01 4.70
CA VAL A 31 21.63 -9.22 4.28
C VAL A 31 20.76 -9.42 5.51
N SER A 32 19.84 -8.52 5.77
CA SER A 32 18.89 -8.61 6.90
C SER A 32 17.62 -9.37 6.55
N ALA A 33 17.19 -9.33 5.30
CA ALA A 33 16.02 -10.04 4.82
C ALA A 33 16.11 -10.29 3.30
N GLU A 34 15.57 -11.41 2.88
CA GLU A 34 15.44 -11.77 1.47
C GLU A 34 13.98 -12.07 1.13
N LYS A 35 13.56 -11.66 -0.06
CA LYS A 35 12.23 -11.96 -0.56
C LYS A 35 12.20 -12.09 -2.06
N ILE A 36 11.67 -13.21 -2.56
CA ILE A 36 11.41 -13.41 -3.99
C ILE A 36 9.95 -13.06 -4.25
N VAL A 37 9.71 -12.19 -5.20
CA VAL A 37 8.38 -11.75 -5.59
C VAL A 37 8.17 -11.99 -7.08
N THR A 38 6.98 -12.46 -7.45
CA THR A 38 6.59 -12.66 -8.84
C THR A 38 5.62 -11.58 -9.26
N VAL A 39 6.00 -10.77 -10.22
CA VAL A 39 5.21 -9.61 -10.69
C VAL A 39 5.02 -9.65 -12.20
N PRO A 40 3.99 -8.97 -12.74
CA PRO A 40 3.86 -8.80 -14.18
C PRO A 40 5.09 -8.10 -14.78
N SER A 41 5.50 -8.53 -15.96
CA SER A 41 6.59 -7.92 -16.71
C SER A 41 6.33 -6.43 -16.94
N GLY A 42 7.37 -5.59 -16.77
CA GLY A 42 7.27 -4.15 -16.95
C GLY A 42 6.79 -3.36 -15.72
N VAL A 43 6.44 -4.02 -14.63
CA VAL A 43 6.19 -3.36 -13.34
C VAL A 43 7.51 -2.79 -12.81
N SER A 44 7.48 -1.58 -12.21
CA SER A 44 8.69 -1.00 -11.65
C SER A 44 9.17 -1.79 -10.42
N ALA A 45 10.48 -1.90 -10.22
CA ALA A 45 11.03 -2.53 -9.02
C ALA A 45 10.56 -1.82 -7.73
N PHE A 46 10.30 -0.51 -7.79
CA PHE A 46 9.77 0.27 -6.68
C PHE A 46 8.34 -0.16 -6.31
N ASP A 47 7.45 -0.32 -7.30
CA ASP A 47 6.08 -0.76 -7.06
C ASP A 47 6.05 -2.21 -6.59
N ALA A 48 6.85 -3.09 -7.21
CA ALA A 48 6.99 -4.48 -6.81
C ALA A 48 7.44 -4.61 -5.34
N ALA A 49 8.43 -3.82 -4.91
CA ALA A 49 8.89 -3.77 -3.52
C ALA A 49 7.79 -3.26 -2.59
N SER A 50 7.13 -2.15 -2.95
CA SER A 50 6.06 -1.53 -2.17
C SER A 50 4.88 -2.48 -1.95
N TRP A 51 4.44 -3.20 -2.98
CA TRP A 51 3.34 -4.18 -2.88
C TRP A 51 3.67 -5.35 -1.94
N ASN A 52 4.95 -5.64 -1.82
CA ASN A 52 5.43 -6.77 -1.02
C ASN A 52 6.00 -6.38 0.34
N GLY A 53 5.82 -5.13 0.76
CA GLY A 53 6.25 -4.65 2.08
C GLY A 53 7.76 -4.44 2.21
N ILE A 54 8.49 -4.35 1.08
CA ILE A 54 9.93 -4.05 1.06
C ILE A 54 10.08 -2.53 1.00
N ALA A 55 10.70 -1.95 2.01
CA ALA A 55 10.86 -0.52 2.11
C ALA A 55 12.04 -0.03 1.26
N ILE A 56 11.78 0.88 0.34
CA ILE A 56 12.79 1.61 -0.45
C ILE A 56 12.61 3.10 -0.21
N ASP A 57 13.70 3.81 0.06
CA ASP A 57 13.66 5.26 0.27
C ASP A 57 13.04 6.00 -0.92
N SER A 58 12.02 6.81 -0.65
CA SER A 58 11.40 7.65 -1.68
C SER A 58 10.66 8.82 -1.04
N THR A 59 10.75 9.99 -1.69
CA THR A 59 9.94 11.17 -1.32
C THR A 59 9.08 11.67 -2.48
N CYS A 60 9.31 11.19 -3.70
CA CYS A 60 8.55 11.60 -4.88
C CYS A 60 7.47 10.60 -5.30
N GLY A 61 7.31 9.48 -4.58
CA GLY A 61 6.30 8.48 -4.91
C GLY A 61 6.53 7.73 -6.23
N GLY A 62 7.79 7.57 -6.67
CA GLY A 62 8.10 6.80 -7.88
C GLY A 62 8.31 7.62 -9.15
N TYR A 63 8.31 8.96 -9.08
CA TYR A 63 8.48 9.83 -10.25
C TYR A 63 9.93 10.06 -10.69
N GLY A 64 10.93 9.47 -10.02
CA GLY A 64 12.35 9.57 -10.38
C GLY A 64 13.01 10.91 -10.05
N THR A 65 12.29 11.88 -9.48
CA THR A 65 12.79 13.24 -9.25
C THR A 65 13.62 13.39 -7.98
N CYS A 66 13.35 12.58 -6.94
CA CYS A 66 14.04 12.70 -5.64
C CYS A 66 15.39 11.99 -5.58
N LYS A 67 15.71 11.10 -6.51
CA LYS A 67 16.95 10.30 -6.59
C LYS A 67 17.23 9.44 -5.34
N LYS A 68 16.23 9.16 -4.50
CA LYS A 68 16.40 8.44 -3.23
C LYS A 68 16.18 6.93 -3.34
N CYS A 69 15.37 6.48 -4.29
CA CYS A 69 15.04 5.06 -4.47
C CYS A 69 16.18 4.26 -5.11
N LYS A 70 17.37 4.34 -4.49
CA LYS A 70 18.57 3.67 -4.97
C LYS A 70 18.50 2.18 -4.70
N ILE A 71 18.83 1.38 -5.71
CA ILE A 71 19.00 -0.08 -5.61
C ILE A 71 20.20 -0.49 -6.43
N GLN A 72 20.75 -1.67 -6.17
CA GLN A 72 21.81 -2.24 -6.97
C GLN A 72 21.33 -3.57 -7.57
N ILE A 73 21.45 -3.69 -8.89
CA ILE A 73 21.18 -4.94 -9.59
C ILE A 73 22.44 -5.80 -9.52
N THR A 74 22.34 -6.97 -8.88
CA THR A 74 23.47 -7.88 -8.67
C THR A 74 23.43 -9.07 -9.60
N ASP A 75 22.25 -9.43 -10.10
CA ASP A 75 22.10 -10.42 -11.16
C ASP A 75 21.02 -9.99 -12.15
N GLY A 76 21.26 -10.27 -13.41
CA GLY A 76 20.50 -9.74 -14.52
C GLY A 76 20.98 -8.35 -14.98
N SER A 77 20.30 -7.76 -15.92
CA SER A 77 20.63 -6.43 -16.43
C SER A 77 19.41 -5.66 -16.90
N VAL A 78 19.41 -4.36 -16.60
CA VAL A 78 18.42 -3.41 -17.10
C VAL A 78 19.18 -2.18 -17.60
N GLU A 79 18.80 -1.72 -18.79
CA GLU A 79 19.42 -0.52 -19.37
C GLU A 79 19.19 0.70 -18.47
N PRO A 80 20.22 1.52 -18.23
CA PRO A 80 20.10 2.72 -17.43
C PRO A 80 19.22 3.76 -18.14
N SER A 81 18.32 4.36 -17.38
CA SER A 81 17.48 5.46 -17.85
C SER A 81 18.24 6.79 -17.85
N LYS A 82 17.72 7.80 -18.54
CA LYS A 82 18.28 9.16 -18.50
C LYS A 82 18.32 9.74 -17.07
N LEU A 83 17.45 9.29 -16.18
CA LEU A 83 17.43 9.73 -14.78
C LEU A 83 18.50 9.04 -13.94
N ASP A 84 18.89 7.81 -14.30
CA ASP A 84 20.00 7.12 -13.64
C ASP A 84 21.32 7.87 -13.88
N PHE A 85 21.59 8.32 -15.09
CA PHE A 85 22.76 9.14 -15.42
C PHE A 85 22.81 10.50 -14.70
N ARG A 86 21.68 10.99 -14.19
CA ARG A 86 21.62 12.20 -13.36
C ARG A 86 21.76 11.92 -11.88
N ALA A 87 21.59 10.66 -11.47
CA ALA A 87 21.56 10.25 -10.07
C ALA A 87 22.84 9.56 -9.63
N PHE A 88 23.55 8.93 -10.56
CA PHE A 88 24.71 8.07 -10.32
C PHE A 88 25.89 8.44 -11.20
N SER A 89 27.11 8.17 -10.74
CA SER A 89 28.31 8.24 -11.56
C SER A 89 28.34 7.11 -12.61
N GLN A 90 29.24 7.21 -13.58
CA GLN A 90 29.37 6.18 -14.60
C GLN A 90 29.84 4.85 -14.01
N GLU A 91 30.71 4.90 -13.00
CA GLU A 91 31.18 3.72 -12.27
C GLU A 91 30.04 3.04 -11.49
N GLU A 92 29.21 3.83 -10.80
CA GLU A 92 28.05 3.29 -10.08
C GLU A 92 27.05 2.62 -11.03
N ILE A 93 26.82 3.22 -12.21
CA ILE A 93 25.96 2.61 -13.24
C ILE A 93 26.53 1.27 -13.74
N GLN A 94 27.86 1.18 -13.91
CA GLN A 94 28.52 -0.08 -14.29
C GLN A 94 28.43 -1.13 -13.19
N GLN A 95 28.44 -0.72 -11.93
CA GLN A 95 28.23 -1.59 -10.76
C GLN A 95 26.77 -2.02 -10.55
N GLY A 96 25.87 -1.61 -11.42
CA GLY A 96 24.46 -2.01 -11.37
C GLY A 96 23.54 -1.07 -10.58
N TRP A 97 24.02 0.10 -10.13
CA TRP A 97 23.18 1.05 -9.43
C TRP A 97 22.10 1.65 -10.34
N ARG A 98 20.87 1.66 -9.86
CA ARG A 98 19.69 2.17 -10.58
C ARG A 98 18.70 2.84 -9.61
N LEU A 99 17.80 3.63 -10.16
CA LEU A 99 16.62 4.12 -9.46
C LEU A 99 15.49 3.08 -9.56
N ALA A 100 15.05 2.52 -8.46
CA ALA A 100 14.03 1.47 -8.42
C ALA A 100 12.75 1.82 -9.19
N CYS A 101 12.34 3.09 -9.16
CA CYS A 101 11.17 3.57 -9.89
C CYS A 101 11.35 3.58 -11.43
N MET A 102 12.58 3.54 -11.91
CA MET A 102 12.91 3.50 -13.35
C MET A 102 13.20 2.07 -13.84
N VAL A 103 13.53 1.15 -12.94
CA VAL A 103 13.81 -0.25 -13.30
C VAL A 103 12.51 -0.96 -13.64
N ARG A 104 12.32 -1.30 -14.90
CA ARG A 104 11.21 -2.09 -15.43
C ARG A 104 11.78 -3.31 -16.13
N SER A 105 11.72 -4.47 -15.48
CA SER A 105 12.29 -5.68 -16.04
C SER A 105 11.29 -6.52 -16.82
N THR A 106 11.78 -7.16 -17.85
CA THR A 106 11.11 -8.22 -18.61
C THR A 106 11.74 -9.58 -18.34
N LYS A 107 12.75 -9.62 -17.47
CA LYS A 107 13.51 -10.83 -17.07
C LYS A 107 13.67 -10.85 -15.56
N ASP A 108 14.02 -12.00 -15.02
CA ASP A 108 14.33 -12.14 -13.59
C ASP A 108 15.53 -11.29 -13.20
N LEU A 109 15.50 -10.71 -11.99
CA LEU A 109 16.54 -9.85 -11.44
C LEU A 109 16.82 -10.18 -9.97
N ALA A 110 18.09 -10.09 -9.56
CA ALA A 110 18.46 -9.96 -8.15
C ALA A 110 18.82 -8.50 -7.83
N ILE A 111 18.25 -8.01 -6.75
CA ILE A 111 18.25 -6.58 -6.39
C ILE A 111 18.62 -6.43 -4.93
N ASP A 112 19.69 -5.70 -4.67
CA ASP A 112 20.08 -5.29 -3.34
C ASP A 112 19.44 -3.93 -3.01
N VAL A 113 18.79 -3.88 -1.87
CA VAL A 113 18.14 -2.69 -1.34
C VAL A 113 18.97 -2.14 -0.19
N PRO A 114 19.60 -0.97 -0.35
CA PRO A 114 20.37 -0.34 0.70
C PRO A 114 19.52 -0.03 1.94
N PRO A 115 20.14 0.09 3.13
CA PRO A 115 19.43 0.48 4.33
C PRO A 115 18.80 1.87 4.17
N LEU A 116 17.62 2.04 4.77
CA LEU A 116 16.90 3.31 4.73
C LEU A 116 17.75 4.43 5.35
N THR A 117 17.95 5.50 4.60
CA THR A 117 18.65 6.70 5.07
C THR A 117 17.68 7.65 5.79
N THR A 118 16.43 7.67 5.36
CA THR A 118 15.37 8.41 6.02
C THR A 118 14.58 7.47 6.93
N ARG A 119 14.90 7.49 8.23
CA ARG A 119 14.00 6.89 9.22
C ARG A 119 12.74 7.75 9.28
N PRO A 120 11.55 7.20 9.02
CA PRO A 120 10.33 7.93 9.30
C PRO A 120 10.32 8.24 10.80
N LYS A 121 10.31 9.54 11.16
CA LYS A 121 10.25 9.98 12.57
C LYS A 121 8.99 9.44 13.29
N ALA A 122 8.00 8.98 12.55
CA ALA A 122 6.77 8.37 13.05
C ALA A 122 6.94 6.90 13.49
N ALA A 123 8.07 6.26 13.18
CA ALA A 123 8.36 4.88 13.60
C ALA A 123 9.19 4.81 14.91
N THR A 124 9.27 5.88 15.67
CA THR A 124 9.66 5.76 17.06
C THR A 124 8.55 5.00 17.77
N VAL A 125 8.89 3.77 18.10
CA VAL A 125 8.20 2.82 18.93
C VAL A 125 7.45 3.55 20.06
N GLY A 126 6.27 4.04 19.75
CA GLY A 126 5.27 4.21 20.76
C GLY A 126 4.70 2.83 21.00
N VAL A 127 4.77 2.31 22.19
CA VAL A 127 3.82 1.31 22.63
C VAL A 127 2.47 1.91 22.27
N GLY A 128 1.86 1.40 21.19
CA GLY A 128 0.64 1.97 20.67
C GLY A 128 -0.40 1.97 21.76
N ARG A 129 -0.68 3.13 22.33
CA ARG A 129 -1.93 3.28 23.04
C ARG A 129 -2.99 2.89 22.04
N GLN A 130 -3.71 1.81 22.31
CA GLN A 130 -4.93 1.51 21.58
C GLN A 130 -5.88 2.69 21.83
N ILE A 131 -5.86 3.64 20.92
CA ILE A 131 -6.82 4.73 20.93
C ILE A 131 -8.07 4.16 20.26
N ILE A 132 -9.06 3.89 21.05
CA ILE A 132 -10.40 3.61 20.55
C ILE A 132 -10.90 4.94 19.98
N LEU A 133 -10.84 5.06 18.66
CA LEU A 133 -11.38 6.22 17.96
C LEU A 133 -12.91 6.17 18.10
N ARG A 134 -13.47 7.11 18.84
CA ARG A 134 -14.91 7.38 18.85
C ARG A 134 -15.15 8.62 17.98
N PRO A 135 -15.44 8.44 16.68
CA PRO A 135 -15.71 9.60 15.82
C PRO A 135 -16.98 10.32 16.30
N ALA A 136 -16.97 11.65 16.22
CA ALA A 136 -18.13 12.48 16.58
C ALA A 136 -19.32 12.25 15.63
N ILE A 137 -19.06 11.74 14.42
CA ILE A 137 -20.09 11.43 13.42
C ILE A 137 -19.81 10.02 12.90
N GLN A 138 -20.83 9.19 12.91
CA GLN A 138 -20.82 7.85 12.33
C GLN A 138 -21.93 7.73 11.30
N LYS A 139 -21.64 7.12 10.14
CA LYS A 139 -22.64 6.72 9.16
C LYS A 139 -22.76 5.20 9.21
N ARG A 140 -23.97 4.71 9.39
CA ARG A 140 -24.27 3.28 9.37
C ARG A 140 -25.32 3.00 8.31
N TYR A 141 -25.13 1.94 7.57
CA TYR A 141 -26.19 1.38 6.75
C TYR A 141 -27.00 0.45 7.63
N VAL A 142 -28.33 0.64 7.61
CA VAL A 142 -29.27 -0.19 8.35
C VAL A 142 -30.35 -0.61 7.37
N GLU A 143 -30.64 -1.89 7.32
CA GLU A 143 -31.73 -2.46 6.53
C GLU A 143 -32.84 -2.87 7.52
N LEU A 144 -33.99 -2.21 7.38
CA LEU A 144 -35.15 -2.48 8.22
C LEU A 144 -36.09 -3.44 7.52
N VAL A 145 -36.61 -4.40 8.26
CA VAL A 145 -37.64 -5.31 7.75
C VAL A 145 -38.93 -4.52 7.61
N GLU A 146 -39.66 -4.76 6.50
CA GLU A 146 -40.96 -4.11 6.26
C GLU A 146 -41.98 -4.40 7.38
N PRO A 147 -42.81 -3.41 7.75
CA PRO A 147 -43.88 -3.62 8.74
C PRO A 147 -44.89 -4.64 8.25
N THR A 148 -45.32 -5.50 9.16
CA THR A 148 -46.37 -6.48 8.91
C THR A 148 -47.59 -6.21 9.82
N LEU A 149 -48.72 -6.86 9.53
CA LEU A 149 -49.91 -6.76 10.42
C LEU A 149 -49.67 -7.29 11.83
N GLU A 150 -48.67 -8.19 11.97
CA GLU A 150 -48.29 -8.78 13.25
C GLU A 150 -47.22 -7.95 13.98
N ASP A 151 -46.39 -7.20 13.23
CA ASP A 151 -45.36 -6.31 13.78
C ASP A 151 -45.68 -4.85 13.43
N GLN A 152 -46.40 -4.19 14.34
CA GLN A 152 -46.81 -2.79 14.21
C GLN A 152 -45.92 -1.81 14.99
N ARG A 153 -44.64 -2.20 15.23
CA ARG A 153 -43.69 -1.29 15.89
C ARG A 153 -43.42 -0.09 14.95
N THR A 154 -43.20 1.05 15.57
CA THR A 154 -42.88 2.28 14.84
C THR A 154 -41.47 2.19 14.19
N ASP A 155 -41.28 2.93 13.12
CA ASP A 155 -39.97 2.94 12.42
C ASP A 155 -38.81 3.33 13.31
N ILE A 156 -39.03 4.23 14.26
CA ILE A 156 -38.00 4.60 15.24
C ILE A 156 -37.63 3.44 16.15
N VAL A 157 -38.58 2.62 16.60
CA VAL A 157 -38.29 1.45 17.44
C VAL A 157 -37.51 0.42 16.66
N ARG A 158 -37.86 0.16 15.41
CA ARG A 158 -37.13 -0.76 14.53
C ARG A 158 -35.71 -0.28 14.28
N LEU A 159 -35.54 1.05 14.05
CA LEU A 159 -34.23 1.65 13.87
C LEU A 159 -33.38 1.51 15.14
N LEU A 160 -33.95 1.77 16.31
CA LEU A 160 -33.23 1.64 17.59
C LEU A 160 -32.83 0.19 17.89
N ASP A 161 -33.66 -0.77 17.57
CA ASP A 161 -33.36 -2.20 17.72
C ASP A 161 -32.21 -2.63 16.78
N ALA A 162 -32.11 -2.00 15.60
CA ALA A 162 -31.04 -2.29 14.62
C ALA A 162 -29.69 -1.62 14.95
N ILE A 163 -29.68 -0.65 15.88
CA ILE A 163 -28.47 0.07 16.34
C ILE A 163 -28.31 -0.05 17.86
N ASP A 164 -28.52 -1.25 18.40
CA ASP A 164 -28.58 -1.59 19.83
C ASP A 164 -27.32 -1.21 20.63
N ASP A 165 -26.19 -0.97 19.98
CA ASP A 165 -24.92 -0.56 20.58
C ASP A 165 -24.82 0.96 20.86
N ILE A 166 -25.85 1.75 20.54
CA ILE A 166 -25.91 3.20 20.75
C ILE A 166 -27.25 3.56 21.35
N GLU A 167 -27.23 4.42 22.38
CA GLU A 167 -28.41 5.09 22.90
C GLU A 167 -28.51 6.51 22.28
N PRO A 168 -29.12 6.66 21.10
CA PRO A 168 -29.20 7.95 20.45
C PRO A 168 -30.29 8.83 21.08
N THR A 169 -30.00 10.12 21.14
CA THR A 169 -31.05 11.14 21.35
C THR A 169 -31.51 11.66 19.99
N TYR A 170 -32.78 11.83 19.79
CA TYR A 170 -33.35 12.29 18.53
C TYR A 170 -34.32 13.45 18.74
N SER A 171 -34.35 14.37 17.77
CA SER A 171 -35.27 15.50 17.76
C SER A 171 -36.60 15.14 17.06
N LEU A 172 -37.62 15.94 17.31
CA LEU A 172 -38.93 15.78 16.64
C LEU A 172 -38.80 15.90 15.09
N ASP A 173 -37.85 16.70 14.60
CA ASP A 173 -37.65 16.88 13.17
C ASP A 173 -37.11 15.61 12.53
N VAL A 174 -36.18 14.89 13.20
CA VAL A 174 -35.71 13.57 12.76
C VAL A 174 -36.86 12.58 12.67
N LEU A 175 -37.77 12.55 13.66
CA LEU A 175 -38.94 11.65 13.64
C LEU A 175 -39.86 11.92 12.45
N ARG A 176 -40.01 13.18 12.04
CA ARG A 176 -40.86 13.57 10.90
C ARG A 176 -40.26 13.20 9.55
N GLU A 177 -38.96 13.07 9.46
CA GLU A 177 -38.23 12.75 8.21
C GLU A 177 -38.01 11.23 8.04
N LEU A 178 -38.14 10.44 9.14
CA LEU A 178 -37.86 9.00 9.12
C LEU A 178 -38.73 8.21 8.11
N PRO A 179 -40.03 8.50 7.93
CA PRO A 179 -40.88 7.74 7.02
C PRO A 179 -40.82 8.19 5.56
N LYS A 180 -39.92 9.10 5.20
CA LYS A 180 -39.75 9.58 3.83
C LYS A 180 -38.64 8.85 3.09
#